data_b0643afa9d813ab06ab60c077a75b1d4
#
_entry.id   b0643afa9d813ab06ab60c077a75b1d4
#
_cell.length_a   1.000
_cell.length_b   1.000
_cell.length_c   1.000
_cell.angle_alpha   90.00
_cell.angle_beta   90.00
_cell.angle_gamma   90.00
#
_symmetry.space_group_name_H-M   'P 1'
#
loop_
_entity.id
_entity.type
_entity.pdbx_description
1 polymer ?
#
loop_
_entity_poly.entity_id
_entity_poly.type
_entity_poly.pdbx_seq_one_letter_code
_entity_poly.pdbx_strand_id
1 'polypeptide(L)'
;VPRATKPFGKGVDLDPNTCYEVEGRGKYYTDGAGEIVHVEADSAVQRQSWLGRTSTTMNPDLRDPLPNATYTVDGKFHYTTDEWGRTVRLQVDRLDVVDADAAHESKAVQRRVGHYGDGLGGGFQGGHLGGKRFGGPPEDINVVPMAESKNGNHPGSFYELEKEIAKNPDAYRSMDITIEYDGPPANADSVARLGDVNPVDRVPTKFTVDWVDESGTVKSREFGNTNF
;
A
#
# COMPACT_ATOMS: atom_id res chain seq x y z
N VAL A 1 15.38 -0.99 19.28
CA VAL A 1 14.25 -0.95 18.42
C VAL A 1 13.69 -2.32 18.32
N PRO A 2 12.46 -2.53 18.73
CA PRO A 2 11.78 -3.72 18.35
C PRO A 2 11.44 -3.56 16.88
N ARG A 3 12.46 -3.63 16.07
CA ARG A 3 12.24 -3.65 14.69
C ARG A 3 11.49 -4.81 14.34
N ALA A 4 10.72 -4.50 13.40
CA ALA A 4 10.10 -5.51 12.71
C ALA A 4 11.11 -6.59 12.49
N THR A 5 10.93 -7.49 13.17
CA THR A 5 11.70 -8.66 13.21
C THR A 5 11.32 -9.59 12.07
N LYS A 6 10.34 -9.18 11.25
CA LYS A 6 9.97 -9.89 10.05
C LYS A 6 10.74 -9.30 8.86
N PRO A 7 11.40 -10.17 8.12
CA PRO A 7 11.47 -11.63 8.26
C PRO A 7 12.49 -12.12 9.29
N PHE A 8 13.20 -11.21 9.96
CA PHE A 8 14.25 -11.52 10.92
C PHE A 8 13.71 -11.70 12.35
N GLY A 9 14.39 -12.44 13.20
CA GLY A 9 14.00 -12.64 14.59
C GLY A 9 14.11 -11.36 15.44
N LYS A 10 13.32 -11.27 16.51
CA LYS A 10 13.33 -10.11 17.41
C LYS A 10 14.71 -9.93 18.04
N GLY A 11 15.30 -8.73 17.92
CA GLY A 11 16.62 -8.42 18.49
C GLY A 11 17.81 -8.96 17.66
N VAL A 12 17.56 -9.34 16.40
CA VAL A 12 18.66 -9.62 15.47
C VAL A 12 19.24 -8.29 15.02
N ASP A 13 20.54 -8.10 15.24
CA ASP A 13 21.30 -6.99 14.67
C ASP A 13 21.65 -7.35 13.22
N LEU A 14 21.32 -6.46 12.29
CA LEU A 14 21.63 -6.61 10.89
C LEU A 14 22.91 -5.83 10.55
N ASP A 15 23.68 -6.35 9.60
CA ASP A 15 24.90 -5.67 9.13
C ASP A 15 24.54 -4.37 8.40
N PRO A 16 25.33 -3.30 8.59
CA PRO A 16 25.14 -2.06 7.85
C PRO A 16 25.35 -2.22 6.35
N ASN A 17 24.59 -1.43 5.56
CA ASN A 17 24.72 -1.32 4.10
C ASN A 17 24.68 -2.70 3.39
N THR A 18 23.84 -3.59 3.88
CA THR A 18 23.76 -4.98 3.42
C THR A 18 22.39 -5.26 2.77
N CYS A 19 22.40 -6.11 1.75
CA CYS A 19 21.19 -6.67 1.15
C CYS A 19 20.98 -8.10 1.64
N TYR A 20 19.84 -8.36 2.26
CA TYR A 20 19.43 -9.70 2.69
C TYR A 20 18.34 -10.22 1.75
N GLU A 21 18.61 -11.35 1.09
CA GLU A 21 17.60 -12.05 0.29
C GLU A 21 16.94 -13.13 1.14
N VAL A 22 15.61 -13.05 1.30
CA VAL A 22 14.83 -13.98 2.11
C VAL A 22 13.84 -14.70 1.22
N GLU A 23 14.00 -16.01 1.07
CA GLU A 23 13.19 -16.83 0.18
C GLU A 23 11.69 -16.69 0.46
N GLY A 24 10.92 -16.40 -0.58
CA GLY A 24 9.46 -16.23 -0.51
C GLY A 24 9.00 -14.98 0.25
N ARG A 25 9.91 -14.04 0.51
CA ARG A 25 9.63 -12.75 1.17
C ARG A 25 10.06 -11.55 0.35
N GLY A 26 11.36 -11.48 -0.02
CA GLY A 26 11.93 -10.38 -0.78
C GLY A 26 13.38 -10.08 -0.43
N LYS A 27 13.84 -8.91 -0.87
CA LYS A 27 15.17 -8.37 -0.57
C LYS A 27 15.03 -7.17 0.37
N TYR A 28 15.87 -7.13 1.39
CA TYR A 28 15.84 -6.14 2.46
C TYR A 28 17.18 -5.43 2.50
N TYR A 29 17.17 -4.13 2.34
CA TYR A 29 18.35 -3.30 2.29
C TYR A 29 18.48 -2.49 3.57
N THR A 30 19.62 -2.60 4.22
CA THR A 30 19.94 -1.86 5.44
C THR A 30 20.76 -0.61 5.14
N ASP A 31 20.58 0.41 5.97
CA ASP A 31 21.40 1.62 5.99
C ASP A 31 22.73 1.43 6.77
N GLY A 32 23.47 2.53 6.97
CA GLY A 32 24.72 2.54 7.74
C GLY A 32 24.58 2.20 9.23
N ALA A 33 23.35 2.16 9.75
CA ALA A 33 23.05 1.77 11.13
C ALA A 33 22.51 0.32 11.24
N GLY A 34 22.40 -0.39 10.10
CA GLY A 34 21.82 -1.73 10.05
C GLY A 34 20.27 -1.70 10.08
N GLU A 35 19.67 -0.55 9.75
CA GLU A 35 18.24 -0.37 9.74
C GLU A 35 17.67 -0.72 8.37
N ILE A 36 16.58 -1.51 8.26
CA ILE A 36 15.93 -1.77 6.98
C ILE A 36 15.26 -0.48 6.51
N VAL A 37 15.69 0.05 5.37
CA VAL A 37 15.18 1.29 4.77
C VAL A 37 14.53 1.08 3.41
N HIS A 38 14.79 -0.07 2.77
CA HIS A 38 14.18 -0.42 1.50
C HIS A 38 13.88 -1.92 1.42
N VAL A 39 12.75 -2.25 0.78
CA VAL A 39 12.31 -3.63 0.55
C VAL A 39 11.88 -3.81 -0.90
N GLU A 40 12.42 -4.80 -1.57
CA GLU A 40 11.91 -5.29 -2.86
C GLU A 40 11.15 -6.60 -2.62
N ALA A 41 9.89 -6.67 -3.00
CA ALA A 41 9.06 -7.84 -2.73
C ALA A 41 8.00 -8.06 -3.81
N ASP A 42 7.61 -9.30 -3.99
CA ASP A 42 6.44 -9.66 -4.80
C ASP A 42 5.20 -9.72 -3.91
N SER A 43 4.06 -9.22 -4.41
CA SER A 43 2.81 -9.15 -3.66
C SER A 43 2.20 -10.53 -3.44
N ALA A 44 2.06 -11.32 -4.46
CA ALA A 44 1.38 -12.60 -4.39
C ALA A 44 2.32 -13.77 -4.67
N VAL A 45 2.70 -14.50 -3.64
CA VAL A 45 3.52 -15.71 -3.81
C VAL A 45 2.61 -16.89 -4.12
N GLN A 46 2.79 -17.49 -5.30
CA GLN A 46 2.19 -18.78 -5.60
C GLN A 46 2.98 -19.88 -4.86
N ARG A 47 2.31 -20.60 -3.97
CA ARG A 47 2.86 -21.78 -3.32
C ARG A 47 2.24 -23.04 -3.92
N GLN A 48 3.08 -23.94 -4.41
CA GLN A 48 2.66 -25.29 -4.74
C GLN A 48 2.66 -26.16 -3.49
N SER A 49 1.50 -26.74 -3.14
CA SER A 49 1.44 -27.78 -2.11
C SER A 49 2.09 -29.07 -2.62
N TRP A 50 2.50 -29.94 -1.71
CA TRP A 50 3.01 -31.28 -2.04
C TRP A 50 2.02 -32.14 -2.86
N LEU A 51 0.73 -31.79 -2.87
CA LEU A 51 -0.34 -32.39 -3.68
C LEU A 51 -0.51 -31.72 -5.06
N GLY A 52 0.42 -30.82 -5.47
CA GLY A 52 0.35 -30.12 -6.74
C GLY A 52 -0.73 -29.01 -6.81
N ARG A 53 -1.40 -28.70 -5.70
CA ARG A 53 -2.36 -27.59 -5.63
C ARG A 53 -1.61 -26.28 -5.50
N THR A 54 -1.87 -25.36 -6.39
CA THR A 54 -1.36 -23.99 -6.31
C THR A 54 -2.27 -23.17 -5.40
N SER A 55 -1.71 -22.53 -4.38
CA SER A 55 -2.40 -21.54 -3.58
C SER A 55 -1.68 -20.19 -3.67
N THR A 56 -2.43 -19.12 -3.85
CA THR A 56 -1.89 -17.77 -3.80
C THR A 56 -1.85 -17.32 -2.35
N THR A 57 -0.66 -17.08 -1.82
CA THR A 57 -0.47 -16.57 -0.45
C THR A 57 0.07 -15.15 -0.55
N MET A 58 -0.61 -14.20 0.09
CA MET A 58 -0.15 -12.82 0.19
C MET A 58 1.19 -12.75 0.94
N ASN A 59 2.01 -11.78 0.57
CA ASN A 59 3.26 -11.53 1.28
C ASN A 59 2.97 -10.94 2.66
N PRO A 60 3.34 -11.62 3.77
CA PRO A 60 3.03 -11.15 5.10
C PRO A 60 3.75 -9.85 5.49
N ASP A 61 4.85 -9.52 4.81
CA ASP A 61 5.62 -8.31 5.09
C ASP A 61 4.98 -7.07 4.45
N LEU A 62 4.20 -7.26 3.37
CA LEU A 62 3.36 -6.21 2.77
C LEU A 62 2.03 -6.01 3.52
N ARG A 63 1.66 -6.95 4.40
CA ARG A 63 0.49 -6.82 5.28
C ARG A 63 0.78 -6.04 6.55
N ASP A 64 2.03 -5.90 6.92
CA ASP A 64 2.48 -5.20 8.13
C ASP A 64 3.77 -4.46 7.79
N PRO A 65 3.68 -3.40 6.96
CA PRO A 65 4.85 -2.68 6.46
C PRO A 65 5.69 -2.09 7.59
N LEU A 66 7.01 -2.02 7.31
CA LEU A 66 7.98 -1.41 8.21
C LEU A 66 7.79 0.10 8.29
N PRO A 67 8.03 0.72 9.46
CA PRO A 67 8.14 2.16 9.59
C PRO A 67 9.35 2.73 8.83
N ASN A 68 9.21 3.97 8.34
CA ASN A 68 10.30 4.73 7.69
C ASN A 68 11.01 3.95 6.56
N ALA A 69 10.26 3.20 5.77
CA ALA A 69 10.81 2.38 4.71
C ALA A 69 10.19 2.69 3.36
N THR A 70 10.95 2.43 2.31
CA THR A 70 10.46 2.40 0.95
C THR A 70 10.30 0.96 0.48
N TYR A 71 9.35 0.74 -0.43
CA TYR A 71 9.06 -0.57 -0.98
C TYR A 71 9.00 -0.50 -2.50
N THR A 72 9.61 -1.46 -3.17
CA THR A 72 9.33 -1.75 -4.57
C THR A 72 8.58 -3.07 -4.65
N VAL A 73 7.29 -3.01 -5.01
CA VAL A 73 6.42 -4.18 -5.07
C VAL A 73 6.14 -4.53 -6.52
N ASP A 74 6.32 -5.82 -6.86
CA ASP A 74 6.15 -6.37 -8.21
C ASP A 74 6.98 -5.61 -9.27
N GLY A 75 8.10 -5.01 -8.86
CA GLY A 75 8.98 -4.20 -9.72
C GLY A 75 8.33 -2.93 -10.31
N LYS A 76 7.15 -2.56 -9.84
CA LYS A 76 6.32 -1.51 -10.46
C LYS A 76 5.78 -0.48 -9.48
N PHE A 77 5.30 -0.91 -8.32
CA PHE A 77 4.67 -0.03 -7.33
C PHE A 77 5.68 0.37 -6.27
N HIS A 78 5.92 1.68 -6.13
CA HIS A 78 6.88 2.21 -5.17
C HIS A 78 6.13 2.90 -4.03
N TYR A 79 6.18 2.29 -2.84
CA TYR A 79 5.52 2.82 -1.65
C TYR A 79 6.53 3.46 -0.71
N THR A 80 6.05 4.44 0.05
CA THR A 80 6.78 5.01 1.19
C THR A 80 5.88 4.93 2.41
N THR A 81 6.45 4.54 3.55
CA THR A 81 5.76 4.49 4.83
C THR A 81 6.27 5.57 5.78
N ASP A 82 5.39 6.03 6.68
CA ASP A 82 5.75 6.93 7.75
C ASP A 82 6.42 6.19 8.94
N GLU A 83 6.69 6.94 10.00
CA GLU A 83 7.33 6.41 11.22
C GLU A 83 6.48 5.39 11.99
N TRP A 84 5.21 5.20 11.59
CA TRP A 84 4.30 4.20 12.17
C TRP A 84 3.95 3.07 11.18
N GLY A 85 4.55 3.07 9.99
CA GLY A 85 4.32 2.06 8.96
C GLY A 85 3.07 2.31 8.12
N ARG A 86 2.37 3.46 8.25
CA ARG A 86 1.24 3.82 7.38
C ARG A 86 1.79 4.23 6.01
N THR A 87 1.14 3.80 4.95
CA THR A 87 1.52 4.21 3.59
C THR A 87 1.17 5.69 3.39
N VAL A 88 2.18 6.51 3.11
CA VAL A 88 2.04 7.96 2.86
C VAL A 88 2.25 8.34 1.41
N ARG A 89 2.78 7.44 0.58
CA ARG A 89 3.01 7.70 -0.84
C ARG A 89 2.98 6.42 -1.65
N LEU A 90 2.40 6.49 -2.84
CA LEU A 90 2.56 5.49 -3.90
C LEU A 90 2.99 6.20 -5.17
N GLN A 91 4.08 5.72 -5.78
CA GLN A 91 4.53 6.17 -7.09
C GLN A 91 4.51 5.02 -8.09
N VAL A 92 4.10 5.31 -9.30
CA VAL A 92 4.09 4.37 -10.42
C VAL A 92 4.24 5.13 -11.73
N ASP A 93 5.11 4.65 -12.61
CA ASP A 93 5.35 5.36 -13.89
C ASP A 93 4.12 5.33 -14.80
N ARG A 94 3.41 4.19 -14.82
CA ARG A 94 2.21 4.00 -15.64
C ARG A 94 1.32 2.90 -15.07
N LEU A 95 0.02 3.12 -15.11
CA LEU A 95 -1.01 2.15 -14.73
C LEU A 95 -1.64 1.53 -15.99
N ASP A 96 -1.12 0.39 -16.41
CA ASP A 96 -1.72 -0.42 -17.48
C ASP A 96 -2.75 -1.39 -16.92
N VAL A 97 -3.85 -1.55 -17.64
CA VAL A 97 -4.88 -2.54 -17.31
C VAL A 97 -4.28 -3.94 -17.50
N VAL A 98 -4.38 -4.76 -16.48
CA VAL A 98 -3.94 -6.15 -16.52
C VAL A 98 -5.12 -7.08 -16.81
N ASP A 99 -4.83 -8.30 -17.28
CA ASP A 99 -5.83 -9.33 -17.45
C ASP A 99 -6.52 -9.67 -16.12
N ALA A 100 -7.80 -10.03 -16.19
CA ALA A 100 -8.60 -10.30 -14.99
C ALA A 100 -7.99 -11.42 -14.11
N ASP A 101 -7.30 -12.38 -14.72
CA ASP A 101 -6.62 -13.47 -14.01
C ASP A 101 -5.35 -13.02 -13.29
N ALA A 102 -4.73 -11.93 -13.73
CA ALA A 102 -3.58 -11.30 -13.08
C ALA A 102 -3.97 -10.29 -12.00
N ALA A 103 -5.26 -9.95 -11.92
CA ALA A 103 -5.79 -8.99 -10.96
C ALA A 103 -6.11 -9.69 -9.63
N HIS A 104 -5.26 -9.51 -8.63
CA HIS A 104 -5.46 -10.11 -7.31
C HIS A 104 -6.34 -9.23 -6.41
N GLU A 105 -7.22 -9.87 -5.64
CA GLU A 105 -8.11 -9.21 -4.70
C GLU A 105 -8.21 -10.02 -3.41
N SER A 106 -8.26 -9.34 -2.28
CA SER A 106 -8.57 -9.95 -1.00
C SER A 106 -9.76 -9.27 -0.34
N LYS A 107 -10.94 -9.85 -0.50
CA LYS A 107 -12.16 -9.37 0.19
C LYS A 107 -12.00 -9.37 1.72
N ALA A 108 -11.17 -10.26 2.26
CA ALA A 108 -10.89 -10.31 3.69
C ALA A 108 -10.07 -9.08 4.14
N VAL A 109 -9.06 -8.68 3.38
CA VAL A 109 -8.27 -7.46 3.64
C VAL A 109 -9.17 -6.23 3.49
N GLN A 110 -9.89 -6.10 2.38
CA GLN A 110 -10.78 -4.96 2.15
C GLN A 110 -11.81 -4.77 3.25
N ARG A 111 -12.44 -5.88 3.70
CA ARG A 111 -13.42 -5.82 4.81
C ARG A 111 -12.75 -5.39 6.11
N ARG A 112 -11.62 -6.00 6.49
CA ARG A 112 -10.90 -5.67 7.72
C ARG A 112 -10.44 -4.22 7.72
N VAL A 113 -9.86 -3.75 6.61
CA VAL A 113 -9.40 -2.38 6.47
C VAL A 113 -10.56 -1.38 6.50
N GLY A 114 -11.70 -1.69 5.86
CA GLY A 114 -12.90 -0.86 5.94
C GLY A 114 -13.38 -0.64 7.38
N HIS A 115 -13.33 -1.68 8.22
CA HIS A 115 -13.69 -1.60 9.64
C HIS A 115 -12.82 -0.67 10.48
N TYR A 116 -11.64 -0.25 9.99
CA TYR A 116 -10.84 0.75 10.71
C TYR A 116 -11.56 2.11 10.83
N GLY A 117 -12.46 2.42 9.91
CA GLY A 117 -13.28 3.64 9.95
C GLY A 117 -14.56 3.55 10.82
N ASP A 118 -14.85 2.41 11.43
CA ASP A 118 -16.08 2.24 12.24
C ASP A 118 -16.15 3.24 13.41
N GLY A 119 -14.99 3.53 14.03
CA GLY A 119 -14.88 4.55 15.09
C GLY A 119 -15.14 5.99 14.63
N LEU A 120 -15.19 6.24 13.32
CA LEU A 120 -15.48 7.54 12.71
C LEU A 120 -16.91 7.61 12.15
N GLY A 121 -17.82 6.72 12.59
CA GLY A 121 -19.20 6.68 12.15
C GLY A 121 -19.47 5.71 10.99
N GLY A 122 -18.47 4.93 10.57
CA GLY A 122 -18.58 3.91 9.52
C GLY A 122 -18.59 4.48 8.10
N GLY A 123 -19.05 3.67 7.13
CA GLY A 123 -19.12 4.07 5.72
C GLY A 123 -17.76 4.07 5.01
N PHE A 124 -16.78 3.33 5.55
CA PHE A 124 -15.49 3.11 4.91
C PHE A 124 -15.39 1.70 4.34
N GLN A 125 -14.63 1.58 3.27
CA GLN A 125 -14.30 0.32 2.61
C GLN A 125 -12.79 0.25 2.42
N GLY A 126 -12.22 -0.96 2.32
CA GLY A 126 -10.83 -1.10 1.92
C GLY A 126 -10.69 -0.75 0.43
N GLY A 127 -10.15 0.44 0.16
CA GLY A 127 -9.85 0.92 -1.19
C GLY A 127 -8.40 0.66 -1.56
N HIS A 128 -8.14 0.32 -2.82
CA HIS A 128 -6.78 0.17 -3.35
C HIS A 128 -6.23 1.54 -3.78
N LEU A 129 -5.00 1.85 -3.40
CA LEU A 129 -4.25 3.01 -3.91
C LEU A 129 -3.85 2.79 -5.38
N GLY A 130 -3.18 1.69 -5.66
CA GLY A 130 -3.01 1.16 -7.01
C GLY A 130 -4.12 0.15 -7.28
N GLY A 131 -5.09 0.51 -8.13
CA GLY A 131 -6.30 -0.28 -8.33
C GLY A 131 -6.04 -1.73 -8.78
N LYS A 132 -6.90 -2.64 -8.36
CA LYS A 132 -6.88 -4.05 -8.75
C LYS A 132 -6.76 -4.24 -10.26
N ARG A 133 -7.48 -3.42 -11.06
CA ARG A 133 -7.45 -3.49 -12.53
C ARG A 133 -6.09 -3.19 -13.15
N PHE A 134 -5.18 -2.61 -12.40
CA PHE A 134 -3.81 -2.30 -12.79
C PHE A 134 -2.79 -3.26 -12.18
N GLY A 135 -3.25 -4.32 -11.51
CA GLY A 135 -2.42 -5.30 -10.83
C GLY A 135 -1.90 -4.82 -9.47
N GLY A 136 -2.56 -3.82 -8.86
CA GLY A 136 -2.16 -3.35 -7.53
C GLY A 136 -2.24 -4.43 -6.46
N PRO A 137 -1.28 -4.46 -5.52
CA PRO A 137 -1.17 -5.46 -4.46
C PRO A 137 -2.44 -5.57 -3.60
N PRO A 138 -2.88 -6.77 -3.20
CA PRO A 138 -4.04 -6.93 -2.32
C PRO A 138 -3.72 -6.78 -0.84
N GLU A 139 -2.49 -6.46 -0.49
CA GLU A 139 -1.98 -6.32 0.88
C GLU A 139 -2.20 -4.91 1.46
N ASP A 140 -2.01 -4.79 2.77
CA ASP A 140 -2.25 -3.55 3.54
C ASP A 140 -1.40 -2.36 3.10
N ILE A 141 -0.24 -2.59 2.50
CA ILE A 141 0.58 -1.51 1.94
C ILE A 141 -0.14 -0.72 0.85
N ASN A 142 -1.06 -1.36 0.13
CA ASN A 142 -1.81 -0.79 -0.98
C ASN A 142 -3.30 -0.59 -0.67
N VAL A 143 -3.81 -1.17 0.43
CA VAL A 143 -5.24 -1.11 0.77
C VAL A 143 -5.43 -0.26 2.02
N VAL A 144 -6.15 0.84 1.87
CA VAL A 144 -6.41 1.82 2.95
C VAL A 144 -7.90 2.01 3.16
N PRO A 145 -8.35 2.44 4.36
CA PRO A 145 -9.75 2.83 4.57
C PRO A 145 -10.09 4.01 3.66
N MET A 146 -11.04 3.81 2.78
CA MET A 146 -11.52 4.83 1.84
C MET A 146 -13.02 5.02 2.01
N ALA A 147 -13.47 6.26 2.12
CA ALA A 147 -14.89 6.57 2.22
C ALA A 147 -15.66 5.98 1.03
N GLU A 148 -16.84 5.42 1.27
CA GLU A 148 -17.65 4.79 0.21
C GLU A 148 -17.90 5.73 -0.95
N SER A 149 -18.14 7.02 -0.67
CA SER A 149 -18.30 8.08 -1.68
C SER A 149 -17.08 8.26 -2.58
N LYS A 150 -15.89 7.81 -2.15
CA LYS A 150 -14.62 7.89 -2.89
C LYS A 150 -14.22 6.57 -3.53
N ASN A 151 -14.48 5.46 -2.84
CA ASN A 151 -14.17 4.12 -3.33
C ASN A 151 -15.23 3.57 -4.31
N GLY A 152 -16.44 4.09 -4.24
CA GLY A 152 -17.58 3.66 -5.06
C GLY A 152 -17.68 4.39 -6.40
N ASN A 153 -18.61 3.92 -7.25
CA ASN A 153 -18.89 4.53 -8.57
C ASN A 153 -19.74 5.80 -8.43
N HIS A 154 -19.14 6.85 -7.89
CA HIS A 154 -19.76 8.16 -7.70
C HIS A 154 -19.04 9.23 -8.51
N PRO A 155 -19.72 10.29 -8.97
CA PRO A 155 -19.05 11.42 -9.64
C PRO A 155 -17.95 12.03 -8.76
N GLY A 156 -16.76 12.24 -9.33
CA GLY A 156 -15.61 12.78 -8.63
C GLY A 156 -14.95 11.81 -7.63
N SER A 157 -15.25 10.50 -7.70
CA SER A 157 -14.62 9.49 -6.86
C SER A 157 -13.22 9.11 -7.34
N PHE A 158 -12.45 8.49 -6.46
CA PHE A 158 -11.17 7.87 -6.81
C PHE A 158 -11.37 6.73 -7.84
N TYR A 159 -12.43 5.96 -7.70
CA TYR A 159 -12.81 4.91 -8.66
C TYR A 159 -13.14 5.47 -10.05
N GLU A 160 -13.71 6.67 -10.15
CA GLU A 160 -13.92 7.33 -11.44
C GLU A 160 -12.60 7.69 -12.12
N LEU A 161 -11.63 8.22 -11.37
CA LEU A 161 -10.28 8.46 -11.88
C LEU A 161 -9.64 7.16 -12.39
N GLU A 162 -9.76 6.05 -11.67
CA GLU A 162 -9.27 4.76 -12.16
C GLU A 162 -9.90 4.35 -13.50
N LYS A 163 -11.19 4.64 -13.71
CA LYS A 163 -11.87 4.37 -14.98
C LYS A 163 -11.36 5.27 -16.11
N GLU A 164 -11.05 6.52 -15.80
CA GLU A 164 -10.44 7.46 -16.75
C GLU A 164 -9.05 6.95 -17.17
N ILE A 165 -8.19 6.58 -16.22
CA ILE A 165 -6.88 6.02 -16.47
C ILE A 165 -6.98 4.75 -17.32
N ALA A 166 -7.89 3.84 -17.00
CA ALA A 166 -8.06 2.58 -17.75
C ALA A 166 -8.48 2.79 -19.20
N LYS A 167 -9.15 3.89 -19.53
CA LYS A 167 -9.55 4.24 -20.91
C LYS A 167 -8.40 4.83 -21.72
N ASN A 168 -7.52 5.59 -21.10
CA ASN A 168 -6.37 6.24 -21.74
C ASN A 168 -5.18 6.31 -20.78
N PRO A 169 -4.45 5.19 -20.56
CA PRO A 169 -3.33 5.16 -19.61
C PRO A 169 -2.17 6.06 -20.03
N ASP A 170 -2.04 6.39 -21.33
CA ASP A 170 -1.00 7.29 -21.81
C ASP A 170 -1.15 8.74 -21.34
N ALA A 171 -2.38 9.16 -21.02
CA ALA A 171 -2.65 10.47 -20.45
C ALA A 171 -2.34 10.59 -18.95
N TYR A 172 -1.87 9.50 -18.32
CA TYR A 172 -1.62 9.44 -16.88
C TYR A 172 -0.26 8.77 -16.61
N ARG A 173 0.81 9.53 -16.71
CA ARG A 173 2.18 9.05 -16.52
C ARG A 173 2.79 9.61 -15.25
N SER A 174 3.82 8.94 -14.76
CA SER A 174 4.56 9.37 -13.55
C SER A 174 3.60 9.69 -12.40
N MET A 175 2.66 8.77 -12.15
CA MET A 175 1.66 8.97 -11.11
C MET A 175 2.29 8.95 -9.73
N ASP A 176 1.87 9.91 -8.91
CA ASP A 176 2.27 10.08 -7.54
C ASP A 176 1.03 10.30 -6.68
N ILE A 177 0.78 9.38 -5.76
CA ILE A 177 -0.37 9.44 -4.86
C ILE A 177 0.16 9.73 -3.46
N THR A 178 -0.14 10.92 -2.96
CA THR A 178 0.15 11.30 -1.57
C THR A 178 -1.06 11.00 -0.69
N ILE A 179 -0.81 10.38 0.45
CA ILE A 179 -1.82 9.97 1.43
C ILE A 179 -1.57 10.76 2.72
N GLU A 180 -2.55 11.53 3.16
CA GLU A 180 -2.46 12.35 4.37
C GLU A 180 -3.30 11.75 5.50
N TYR A 181 -2.79 11.85 6.73
CA TYR A 181 -3.44 11.39 7.96
C TYR A 181 -3.57 12.57 8.94
N ASP A 182 -4.47 12.45 9.91
CA ASP A 182 -4.66 13.46 10.96
C ASP A 182 -3.58 13.34 12.04
N GLY A 183 -2.32 13.64 11.65
CA GLY A 183 -1.18 13.65 12.56
C GLY A 183 -0.74 12.28 13.09
N PRO A 184 -0.01 12.29 14.23
CA PRO A 184 0.46 11.08 14.89
C PRO A 184 -0.70 10.23 15.41
N PRO A 185 -0.56 8.88 15.43
CA PRO A 185 -1.51 8.01 16.12
C PRO A 185 -1.65 8.38 17.59
N ALA A 186 -2.84 8.27 18.15
CA ALA A 186 -3.08 8.55 19.59
C ALA A 186 -2.22 7.68 20.51
N ASN A 187 -1.76 6.53 20.05
CA ASN A 187 -0.87 5.61 20.77
C ASN A 187 0.57 5.59 20.22
N ALA A 188 1.03 6.68 19.58
CA ALA A 188 2.32 6.78 18.85
C ALA A 188 3.52 6.22 19.65
N ASP A 189 3.62 6.53 20.95
CA ASP A 189 4.74 6.08 21.80
C ASP A 189 4.84 4.55 21.95
N SER A 190 3.76 3.82 21.67
CA SER A 190 3.70 2.36 21.77
C SER A 190 3.74 1.63 20.44
N VAL A 191 3.75 2.38 19.34
CA VAL A 191 3.72 1.81 17.98
C VAL A 191 5.12 1.39 17.55
N ALA A 192 5.29 0.10 17.27
CA ALA A 192 6.51 -0.44 16.67
C ALA A 192 6.34 -0.78 15.17
N ARG A 193 5.10 -0.88 14.70
CA ARG A 193 4.72 -1.27 13.33
C ARG A 193 3.26 -0.93 13.05
N LEU A 194 2.85 -0.99 11.79
CA LEU A 194 1.48 -0.70 11.38
C LEU A 194 0.41 -1.45 12.22
N GLY A 195 0.66 -2.72 12.53
CA GLY A 195 -0.25 -3.55 13.32
C GLY A 195 -0.60 -3.00 14.70
N ASP A 196 0.27 -2.16 15.28
CA ASP A 196 0.10 -1.58 16.61
C ASP A 196 -0.66 -0.23 16.59
N VAL A 197 -0.79 0.43 15.41
CA VAL A 197 -1.53 1.68 15.26
C VAL A 197 -3.02 1.44 15.53
N ASN A 198 -3.65 2.31 16.32
CA ASN A 198 -5.09 2.23 16.52
C ASN A 198 -5.85 2.23 15.19
N PRO A 199 -6.94 1.47 15.03
CA PRO A 199 -7.66 1.39 13.77
C PRO A 199 -8.05 2.75 13.18
N VAL A 200 -8.59 3.65 13.97
CA VAL A 200 -9.04 4.99 13.52
C VAL A 200 -7.88 5.85 13.00
N ASP A 201 -6.69 5.70 13.58
CA ASP A 201 -5.49 6.47 13.19
C ASP A 201 -4.84 5.93 11.90
N ARG A 202 -5.38 4.82 11.34
CA ARG A 202 -5.03 4.29 10.02
C ARG A 202 -5.93 4.81 8.91
N VAL A 203 -6.92 5.63 9.23
CA VAL A 203 -7.84 6.21 8.25
C VAL A 203 -7.22 7.49 7.69
N PRO A 204 -6.89 7.55 6.38
CA PRO A 204 -6.42 8.79 5.77
C PRO A 204 -7.50 9.86 5.79
N THR A 205 -7.09 11.11 5.81
CA THR A 205 -7.99 12.27 5.68
C THR A 205 -8.14 12.72 4.24
N LYS A 206 -7.09 12.51 3.42
CA LYS A 206 -7.06 12.98 2.04
C LYS A 206 -6.11 12.14 1.18
N PHE A 207 -6.42 12.10 -0.12
CA PHE A 207 -5.55 11.59 -1.18
C PHE A 207 -5.33 12.70 -2.20
N THR A 208 -4.09 12.93 -2.58
CA THR A 208 -3.72 13.79 -3.71
C THR A 208 -3.06 12.93 -4.78
N VAL A 209 -3.59 12.98 -5.99
CA VAL A 209 -3.06 12.24 -7.13
C VAL A 209 -2.51 13.24 -8.13
N ASP A 210 -1.20 13.19 -8.33
CA ASP A 210 -0.48 13.96 -9.34
C ASP A 210 -0.08 13.05 -10.50
N TRP A 211 -0.10 13.56 -11.73
CA TRP A 211 0.36 12.85 -12.92
C TRP A 211 0.85 13.80 -13.99
N VAL A 212 1.57 13.27 -14.95
CA VAL A 212 1.99 14.00 -16.15
C VAL A 212 1.10 13.56 -17.32
N ASP A 213 0.44 14.53 -17.99
CA ASP A 213 -0.40 14.24 -19.15
C ASP A 213 0.43 14.06 -20.43
N GLU A 214 -0.22 13.73 -21.55
CA GLU A 214 0.41 13.53 -22.87
C GLU A 214 1.18 14.77 -23.37
N SER A 215 0.83 15.97 -22.90
CA SER A 215 1.53 17.22 -23.24
C SER A 215 2.77 17.49 -22.39
N GLY A 216 3.04 16.63 -21.39
CA GLY A 216 4.09 16.85 -20.38
C GLY A 216 3.68 17.82 -19.26
N THR A 217 2.39 18.14 -19.16
CA THR A 217 1.87 19.03 -18.11
C THR A 217 1.52 18.24 -16.87
N VAL A 218 1.97 18.72 -15.70
CA VAL A 218 1.58 18.15 -14.41
C VAL A 218 0.12 18.50 -14.12
N LYS A 219 -0.67 17.50 -13.79
CA LYS A 219 -2.07 17.58 -13.36
C LYS A 219 -2.18 17.08 -11.94
N SER A 220 -3.19 17.53 -11.24
CA SER A 220 -3.46 17.13 -9.87
C SER A 220 -4.97 16.97 -9.63
N ARG A 221 -5.33 16.00 -8.79
CA ARG A 221 -6.70 15.83 -8.28
C ARG A 221 -6.67 15.42 -6.81
N GLU A 222 -7.43 16.14 -6.00
CA GLU A 222 -7.56 15.86 -4.57
C GLU A 222 -8.89 15.16 -4.25
N PHE A 223 -8.84 14.25 -3.27
CA PHE A 223 -9.98 13.49 -2.77
C PHE A 223 -9.98 13.56 -1.25
N GLY A 224 -10.88 14.35 -0.67
CA GLY A 224 -11.11 14.30 0.78
C GLY A 224 -11.75 12.96 1.15
N ASN A 225 -11.20 12.30 2.16
CA ASN A 225 -11.65 10.96 2.58
C ASN A 225 -12.67 11.04 3.74
N THR A 226 -13.73 11.76 3.50
CA THR A 226 -14.83 11.93 4.46
C THR A 226 -16.13 11.38 3.89
N ASN A 227 -17.02 10.94 4.77
CA ASN A 227 -18.35 10.41 4.40
C ASN A 227 -19.43 11.49 4.33
N PHE A 228 -19.05 12.77 4.26
CA PHE A 228 -19.97 13.90 4.23
C PHE A 228 -19.95 14.59 2.87
#